data_f115ac57058fc4b0a134ec5ed77c55ae
#
_entry.id   f115ac57058fc4b0a134ec5ed77c55ae
#
_cell.length_a   1.000
_cell.length_b   1.000
_cell.length_c   1.000
_cell.angle_alpha   90.00
_cell.angle_beta   90.00
_cell.angle_gamma   90.00
#
_symmetry.space_group_name_H-M   'P 1'
#
loop_
_entity.id
_entity.type
_entity.pdbx_description
1 polymer ?
#
loop_
_entity_poly.entity_id
_entity_poly.type
_entity_poly.pdbx_seq_one_letter_code
_entity_poly.pdbx_strand_id
1 'polypeptide(L)'
;WKGDYFESIDPVKARAILDEELYGLERVKQRIMETIIQINRTHTLPAYGLLLAGPAGIGKSQLAYAVARILRLPWTSLDMSAIHDSEALTGSPRVYANAKPGRIMEAFAQSGASNTVFIINELDKADHNSINGNPADALLTLLDNIGYTDNYIECRIPTSGVYPVATANDKNRISAPLMSRFAVIDIPDYTPEEKRTIFQRFSLPKVLKRMGMRPEECVVEDRAIDVILEKYRNDTGCRDLEQAAEHLAANALYQIETTGVKTVTFDAHTTRMLLF
;
A
#
# COMPACT_ATOMS: atom_id res chain seq x y z
N TRP A 1 -13.47 -17.45 -17.60
CA TRP A 1 -13.02 -16.08 -17.33
C TRP A 1 -14.17 -15.14 -17.60
N LYS A 2 -14.66 -14.40 -16.61
CA LYS A 2 -15.71 -13.40 -16.79
C LYS A 2 -15.10 -12.13 -17.36
N GLY A 3 -15.72 -11.61 -18.40
CA GLY A 3 -15.28 -10.44 -19.14
C GLY A 3 -15.56 -9.11 -18.42
N ASP A 4 -15.33 -8.05 -19.12
CA ASP A 4 -15.11 -6.64 -18.81
C ASP A 4 -16.31 -5.88 -18.20
N TYR A 5 -17.09 -6.48 -17.30
CA TYR A 5 -18.21 -5.81 -16.66
C TYR A 5 -17.72 -5.10 -15.39
N PHE A 6 -17.84 -3.76 -15.38
CA PHE A 6 -17.61 -2.93 -14.21
C PHE A 6 -18.95 -2.42 -13.68
N GLU A 7 -19.23 -2.73 -12.41
CA GLU A 7 -20.37 -2.11 -11.73
C GLU A 7 -20.11 -0.61 -11.56
N SER A 8 -21.17 0.19 -11.64
CA SER A 8 -21.09 1.62 -11.37
C SER A 8 -20.64 1.86 -9.92
N ILE A 9 -19.60 2.67 -9.76
CA ILE A 9 -19.02 3.03 -8.47
C ILE A 9 -19.63 4.34 -8.02
N ASP A 10 -20.25 4.35 -6.81
CA ASP A 10 -20.75 5.58 -6.21
C ASP A 10 -19.56 6.49 -5.80
N PRO A 11 -19.39 7.69 -6.41
CA PRO A 11 -18.26 8.56 -6.11
C PRO A 11 -18.21 9.02 -4.64
N VAL A 12 -19.38 9.19 -3.99
CA VAL A 12 -19.44 9.62 -2.58
C VAL A 12 -18.90 8.51 -1.68
N LYS A 13 -19.32 7.28 -1.91
CA LYS A 13 -18.80 6.12 -1.16
C LYS A 13 -17.33 5.87 -1.44
N ALA A 14 -16.89 6.01 -2.69
CA ALA A 14 -15.48 5.89 -3.06
C ALA A 14 -14.61 6.92 -2.32
N ARG A 15 -15.05 8.18 -2.26
CA ARG A 15 -14.36 9.22 -1.51
C ARG A 15 -14.31 8.92 -0.01
N ALA A 16 -15.43 8.46 0.57
CA ALA A 16 -15.50 8.10 1.99
C ALA A 16 -14.48 7.00 2.35
N ILE A 17 -14.31 5.99 1.49
CA ILE A 17 -13.29 4.94 1.68
C ILE A 17 -11.89 5.54 1.71
N LEU A 18 -11.55 6.47 0.81
CA LEU A 18 -10.24 7.11 0.80
C LEU A 18 -10.01 7.98 2.05
N ASP A 19 -11.05 8.66 2.54
CA ASP A 19 -10.98 9.51 3.72
C ASP A 19 -10.85 8.69 5.02
N GLU A 20 -11.41 7.49 5.05
CA GLU A 20 -11.27 6.54 6.16
C GLU A 20 -9.83 5.97 6.24
N GLU A 21 -9.22 5.70 5.09
CA GLU A 21 -7.88 5.09 5.04
C GLU A 21 -6.75 6.07 5.38
N LEU A 22 -6.84 7.32 4.90
CA LEU A 22 -5.77 8.30 5.08
C LEU A 22 -6.29 9.71 5.35
N TYR A 23 -5.60 10.39 6.26
CA TYR A 23 -5.81 11.81 6.54
C TYR A 23 -5.23 12.69 5.41
N GLY A 24 -5.94 13.76 5.05
CA GLY A 24 -5.47 14.77 4.09
C GLY A 24 -5.23 14.21 2.69
N LEU A 25 -4.11 14.60 2.07
CA LEU A 25 -3.71 14.17 0.72
C LEU A 25 -4.78 14.46 -0.34
N GLU A 26 -5.44 15.63 -0.26
CA GLU A 26 -6.60 16.00 -1.08
C GLU A 26 -6.34 15.87 -2.59
N ARG A 27 -5.16 16.34 -3.06
CA ARG A 27 -4.78 16.24 -4.47
C ARG A 27 -4.60 14.80 -4.93
N VAL A 28 -4.04 13.94 -4.06
CA VAL A 28 -3.85 12.52 -4.35
C VAL A 28 -5.21 11.83 -4.46
N LYS A 29 -6.09 12.05 -3.49
CA LYS A 29 -7.46 11.52 -3.49
C LYS A 29 -8.26 12.00 -4.69
N GLN A 30 -8.14 13.28 -5.05
CA GLN A 30 -8.77 13.83 -6.24
C GLN A 30 -8.31 13.10 -7.51
N ARG A 31 -7.01 12.87 -7.71
CA ARG A 31 -6.49 12.13 -8.86
C ARG A 31 -7.02 10.70 -8.94
N ILE A 32 -7.12 10.03 -7.81
CA ILE A 32 -7.74 8.69 -7.73
C ILE A 32 -9.22 8.77 -8.11
N MET A 33 -9.95 9.75 -7.59
CA MET A 33 -11.36 9.95 -7.92
C MET A 33 -11.60 10.28 -9.40
N GLU A 34 -10.73 11.06 -10.03
CA GLU A 34 -10.77 11.31 -11.48
C GLU A 34 -10.70 10.00 -12.29
N THR A 35 -9.80 9.10 -11.89
CA THR A 35 -9.68 7.76 -12.50
C THR A 35 -10.97 6.94 -12.32
N ILE A 36 -11.54 6.94 -11.12
CA ILE A 36 -12.79 6.21 -10.81
C ILE A 36 -13.97 6.76 -11.64
N ILE A 37 -14.08 8.09 -11.76
CA ILE A 37 -15.11 8.73 -12.56
C ILE A 37 -14.94 8.40 -14.04
N GLN A 38 -13.70 8.34 -14.53
CA GLN A 38 -13.42 7.90 -15.90
C GLN A 38 -13.91 6.46 -16.14
N ILE A 39 -13.60 5.53 -15.23
CA ILE A 39 -14.08 4.15 -15.31
C ILE A 39 -15.60 4.08 -15.34
N ASN A 40 -16.28 4.83 -14.47
CA ASN A 40 -17.75 4.92 -14.47
C ASN A 40 -18.32 5.43 -15.79
N ARG A 41 -17.65 6.37 -16.44
CA ARG A 41 -18.12 6.98 -17.69
C ARG A 41 -17.90 6.09 -18.90
N THR A 42 -16.75 5.43 -18.96
CA THR A 42 -16.32 4.62 -20.12
C THR A 42 -16.69 3.15 -19.99
N HIS A 43 -16.98 2.67 -18.77
CA HIS A 43 -17.12 1.26 -18.43
C HIS A 43 -15.92 0.40 -18.87
N THR A 44 -14.73 1.02 -18.93
CA THR A 44 -13.46 0.38 -19.27
C THR A 44 -12.37 0.80 -18.28
N LEU A 45 -11.37 -0.05 -18.10
CA LEU A 45 -10.18 0.32 -17.35
C LEU A 45 -9.37 1.37 -18.11
N PRO A 46 -8.74 2.34 -17.43
CA PRO A 46 -7.83 3.27 -18.06
C PRO A 46 -6.66 2.55 -18.75
N ALA A 47 -6.12 3.18 -19.79
CA ALA A 47 -4.97 2.64 -20.53
C ALA A 47 -3.70 2.55 -19.68
N TYR A 48 -3.61 3.38 -18.63
CA TYR A 48 -2.46 3.44 -17.72
C TYR A 48 -2.88 2.98 -16.32
N GLY A 49 -2.03 2.17 -15.68
CA GLY A 49 -2.16 1.87 -14.27
C GLY A 49 -1.86 3.09 -13.39
N LEU A 50 -2.06 2.97 -12.08
CA LEU A 50 -1.68 3.99 -11.11
C LEU A 50 -0.34 3.67 -10.47
N LEU A 51 0.58 4.64 -10.41
CA LEU A 51 1.80 4.56 -9.62
C LEU A 51 1.75 5.60 -8.51
N LEU A 52 1.71 5.13 -7.27
CA LEU A 52 1.78 5.95 -6.06
C LEU A 52 3.25 6.07 -5.63
N ALA A 53 3.86 7.20 -5.90
CA ALA A 53 5.27 7.45 -5.62
C ALA A 53 5.46 8.45 -4.47
N GLY A 54 6.32 8.14 -3.52
CA GLY A 54 6.60 9.03 -2.38
C GLY A 54 7.33 8.34 -1.24
N PRO A 55 7.67 9.06 -0.18
CA PRO A 55 8.43 8.53 0.95
C PRO A 55 7.83 7.26 1.57
N ALA A 56 8.65 6.49 2.26
CA ALA A 56 8.17 5.33 3.00
C ALA A 56 7.23 5.75 4.16
N GLY A 57 6.27 4.91 4.51
CA GLY A 57 5.42 5.14 5.68
C GLY A 57 4.30 6.18 5.53
N ILE A 58 4.05 6.70 4.32
CA ILE A 58 2.96 7.67 4.05
C ILE A 58 1.62 7.03 3.66
N GLY A 59 1.52 5.69 3.69
CA GLY A 59 0.25 5.00 3.43
C GLY A 59 0.00 4.61 1.97
N LYS A 60 1.02 4.58 1.09
CA LYS A 60 0.88 4.19 -0.32
C LYS A 60 0.19 2.85 -0.52
N SER A 61 0.60 1.82 0.22
CA SER A 61 -0.01 0.48 0.12
C SER A 61 -1.47 0.50 0.58
N GLN A 62 -1.80 1.24 1.64
CA GLN A 62 -3.19 1.40 2.09
C GLN A 62 -4.06 2.04 0.99
N LEU A 63 -3.56 3.08 0.31
CA LEU A 63 -4.24 3.67 -0.84
C LEU A 63 -4.42 2.68 -1.99
N ALA A 64 -3.40 1.88 -2.32
CA ALA A 64 -3.49 0.88 -3.37
C ALA A 64 -4.59 -0.15 -3.07
N TYR A 65 -4.67 -0.65 -1.83
CA TYR A 65 -5.75 -1.54 -1.39
C TYR A 65 -7.12 -0.84 -1.38
N ALA A 66 -7.18 0.44 -0.99
CA ALA A 66 -8.42 1.22 -1.04
C ALA A 66 -8.94 1.35 -2.47
N VAL A 67 -8.07 1.62 -3.45
CA VAL A 67 -8.42 1.65 -4.88
C VAL A 67 -9.00 0.30 -5.33
N ALA A 68 -8.36 -0.81 -4.98
CA ALA A 68 -8.86 -2.15 -5.33
C ALA A 68 -10.26 -2.42 -4.74
N ARG A 69 -10.49 -2.05 -3.48
CA ARG A 69 -11.81 -2.16 -2.83
C ARG A 69 -12.88 -1.31 -3.50
N ILE A 70 -12.53 -0.08 -3.89
CA ILE A 70 -13.45 0.85 -4.57
C ILE A 70 -13.86 0.28 -5.93
N LEU A 71 -12.92 -0.28 -6.68
CA LEU A 71 -13.18 -0.87 -7.99
C LEU A 71 -14.03 -2.14 -7.91
N ARG A 72 -14.16 -2.77 -6.74
CA ARG A 72 -14.90 -4.02 -6.53
C ARG A 72 -14.49 -5.16 -7.45
N LEU A 73 -13.26 -5.11 -7.93
CA LEU A 73 -12.66 -6.18 -8.73
C LEU A 73 -11.90 -7.16 -7.82
N PRO A 74 -11.76 -8.40 -8.24
CA PRO A 74 -10.79 -9.31 -7.64
C PRO A 74 -9.41 -8.64 -7.66
N TRP A 75 -8.64 -8.83 -6.61
CA TRP A 75 -7.31 -8.25 -6.52
C TRP A 75 -6.29 -9.24 -5.98
N THR A 76 -5.06 -9.01 -6.32
CA THR A 76 -3.90 -9.76 -5.82
C THR A 76 -2.73 -8.82 -5.64
N SER A 77 -1.70 -9.25 -4.92
CA SER A 77 -0.52 -8.43 -4.68
C SER A 77 0.78 -9.15 -5.02
N LEU A 78 1.70 -8.40 -5.61
CA LEU A 78 3.09 -8.79 -5.84
C LEU A 78 3.97 -7.82 -5.04
N ASP A 79 4.88 -8.36 -4.24
CA ASP A 79 5.88 -7.59 -3.52
C ASP A 79 7.23 -7.74 -4.22
N MET A 80 7.69 -6.67 -4.87
CA MET A 80 8.92 -6.71 -5.66
C MET A 80 10.18 -6.75 -4.80
N SER A 81 10.09 -6.43 -3.52
CA SER A 81 11.22 -6.60 -2.59
C SER A 81 11.57 -8.07 -2.34
N ALA A 82 10.61 -8.97 -2.51
CA ALA A 82 10.78 -10.41 -2.36
C ALA A 82 11.11 -11.14 -3.67
N ILE A 83 11.20 -10.43 -4.79
CA ILE A 83 11.49 -10.99 -6.12
C ILE A 83 12.94 -10.70 -6.48
N HIS A 84 13.73 -11.75 -6.69
CA HIS A 84 15.16 -11.63 -6.94
C HIS A 84 15.56 -11.88 -8.40
N ASP A 85 14.68 -12.52 -9.18
CA ASP A 85 14.92 -12.80 -10.61
C ASP A 85 13.58 -12.88 -11.37
N SER A 86 13.68 -12.90 -12.69
CA SER A 86 12.50 -12.97 -13.55
C SER A 86 11.81 -14.34 -13.51
N GLU A 87 12.55 -15.43 -13.24
CA GLU A 87 12.00 -16.78 -13.15
C GLU A 87 11.02 -16.90 -11.99
N ALA A 88 11.27 -16.20 -10.87
CA ALA A 88 10.32 -16.14 -9.76
C ALA A 88 8.94 -15.60 -10.18
N LEU A 89 8.89 -14.70 -11.16
CA LEU A 89 7.64 -14.16 -11.71
C LEU A 89 7.04 -15.03 -12.80
N THR A 90 7.89 -15.56 -13.70
CA THR A 90 7.46 -16.23 -14.94
C THR A 90 7.38 -17.74 -14.85
N GLY A 91 7.85 -18.33 -13.75
CA GLY A 91 7.88 -19.78 -13.56
C GLY A 91 9.03 -20.47 -14.27
N SER A 92 9.27 -21.72 -13.92
CA SER A 92 10.34 -22.55 -14.44
C SER A 92 9.83 -23.58 -15.45
N PRO A 93 10.60 -23.88 -16.53
CA PRO A 93 10.19 -24.90 -17.51
C PRO A 93 10.01 -26.29 -16.89
N ARG A 94 8.99 -27.02 -17.34
CA ARG A 94 8.61 -28.36 -16.80
C ARG A 94 9.68 -29.44 -16.91
N VAL A 95 10.72 -29.19 -17.66
CA VAL A 95 11.86 -30.12 -17.80
C VAL A 95 12.69 -30.24 -16.51
N TYR A 96 12.56 -29.30 -15.60
CA TYR A 96 13.25 -29.34 -14.31
C TYR A 96 12.43 -30.06 -13.24
N ALA A 97 13.10 -30.86 -12.39
CA ALA A 97 12.46 -31.68 -11.37
C ALA A 97 11.61 -30.87 -10.35
N ASN A 98 12.01 -29.64 -10.06
CA ASN A 98 11.33 -28.73 -9.12
C ASN A 98 10.59 -27.60 -9.84
N ALA A 99 10.19 -27.78 -11.08
CA ALA A 99 9.48 -26.77 -11.85
C ALA A 99 8.15 -26.40 -11.19
N LYS A 100 7.85 -25.09 -11.21
CA LYS A 100 6.63 -24.53 -10.64
C LYS A 100 6.16 -23.30 -11.42
N PRO A 101 4.86 -22.95 -11.34
CA PRO A 101 4.35 -21.69 -11.87
C PRO A 101 5.04 -20.48 -11.22
N GLY A 102 5.07 -19.39 -11.96
CA GLY A 102 5.56 -18.12 -11.43
C GLY A 102 4.53 -17.39 -10.56
N ARG A 103 5.00 -16.39 -9.81
CA ARG A 103 4.16 -15.57 -8.92
C ARG A 103 3.01 -14.86 -9.65
N ILE A 104 3.20 -14.48 -10.91
CA ILE A 104 2.13 -13.88 -11.72
C ILE A 104 1.00 -14.89 -11.93
N MET A 105 1.33 -16.14 -12.26
CA MET A 105 0.32 -17.18 -12.43
C MET A 105 -0.36 -17.56 -11.12
N GLU A 106 0.40 -17.65 -10.04
CA GLU A 106 -0.17 -17.86 -8.69
C GLU A 106 -1.16 -16.74 -8.33
N ALA A 107 -0.81 -15.50 -8.67
CA ALA A 107 -1.67 -14.35 -8.45
C ALA A 107 -3.00 -14.43 -9.24
N PHE A 108 -2.96 -14.82 -10.50
CA PHE A 108 -4.18 -15.08 -11.28
C PHE A 108 -5.01 -16.23 -10.69
N ALA A 109 -4.37 -17.29 -10.24
CA ALA A 109 -5.05 -18.41 -9.60
C ALA A 109 -5.75 -18.01 -8.30
N GLN A 110 -5.12 -17.17 -7.50
CA GLN A 110 -5.70 -16.63 -6.25
C GLN A 110 -6.89 -15.71 -6.51
N SER A 111 -6.78 -14.83 -7.51
CA SER A 111 -7.88 -13.94 -7.88
C SER A 111 -9.07 -14.64 -8.50
N GLY A 112 -8.85 -15.78 -9.16
CA GLY A 112 -9.86 -16.55 -9.85
C GLY A 112 -10.49 -15.84 -11.06
N ALA A 113 -9.90 -14.72 -11.51
CA ALA A 113 -10.43 -13.89 -12.59
C ALA A 113 -9.31 -13.30 -13.44
N SER A 114 -9.64 -12.95 -14.70
CA SER A 114 -8.72 -12.23 -15.59
C SER A 114 -8.83 -10.69 -15.46
N ASN A 115 -9.99 -10.18 -15.04
CA ASN A 115 -10.20 -8.78 -14.70
C ASN A 115 -9.80 -8.55 -13.24
N THR A 116 -8.52 -8.36 -13.00
CA THR A 116 -7.91 -8.34 -11.67
C THR A 116 -7.10 -7.07 -11.46
N VAL A 117 -7.23 -6.48 -10.28
CA VAL A 117 -6.31 -5.43 -9.82
C VAL A 117 -5.03 -6.08 -9.32
N PHE A 118 -3.91 -5.79 -9.97
CA PHE A 118 -2.58 -6.19 -9.51
C PHE A 118 -1.96 -5.06 -8.68
N ILE A 119 -1.87 -5.26 -7.38
CA ILE A 119 -1.17 -4.36 -6.48
C ILE A 119 0.31 -4.74 -6.50
N ILE A 120 1.15 -3.87 -7.08
CA ILE A 120 2.58 -4.11 -7.23
C ILE A 120 3.31 -3.23 -6.20
N ASN A 121 3.67 -3.81 -5.08
CA ASN A 121 4.38 -3.11 -4.02
C ASN A 121 5.87 -2.98 -4.34
N GLU A 122 6.44 -1.83 -4.03
CA GLU A 122 7.87 -1.52 -4.18
C GLU A 122 8.39 -1.73 -5.62
N LEU A 123 7.68 -1.17 -6.60
CA LEU A 123 8.02 -1.29 -8.02
C LEU A 123 9.46 -0.80 -8.32
N ASP A 124 9.98 0.13 -7.55
CA ASP A 124 11.37 0.63 -7.62
C ASP A 124 12.42 -0.43 -7.25
N LYS A 125 12.03 -1.59 -6.78
CA LYS A 125 12.89 -2.76 -6.56
C LYS A 125 12.90 -3.77 -7.71
N ALA A 126 12.01 -3.59 -8.68
CA ALA A 126 11.85 -4.54 -9.79
C ALA A 126 13.01 -4.53 -10.78
N ASP A 127 13.63 -3.37 -10.99
CA ASP A 127 14.66 -3.19 -12.01
C ASP A 127 16.06 -3.47 -11.45
N HIS A 128 16.51 -4.70 -11.58
CA HIS A 128 17.86 -5.11 -11.24
C HIS A 128 18.29 -6.30 -12.10
N ASN A 129 19.55 -6.31 -12.48
CA ASN A 129 20.12 -7.42 -13.24
C ASN A 129 20.37 -8.63 -12.33
N SER A 130 19.80 -9.77 -12.70
CA SER A 130 20.09 -11.06 -12.08
C SER A 130 20.54 -12.09 -13.13
N ILE A 131 21.10 -13.21 -12.68
CA ILE A 131 21.56 -14.31 -13.57
C ILE A 131 20.36 -14.87 -14.37
N ASN A 132 19.17 -14.89 -13.79
CA ASN A 132 17.96 -15.44 -14.40
C ASN A 132 17.05 -14.34 -15.00
N GLY A 133 17.62 -13.20 -15.36
CA GLY A 133 16.93 -12.10 -16.02
C GLY A 133 16.38 -11.03 -15.06
N ASN A 134 15.97 -9.91 -15.66
CA ASN A 134 15.46 -8.75 -14.92
C ASN A 134 13.96 -8.93 -14.63
N PRO A 135 13.50 -8.86 -13.36
CA PRO A 135 12.08 -8.92 -13.01
C PRO A 135 11.22 -7.85 -13.70
N ALA A 136 11.79 -6.68 -14.00
CA ALA A 136 11.10 -5.61 -14.73
C ALA A 136 10.60 -6.07 -16.11
N ASP A 137 11.33 -6.92 -16.83
CA ASP A 137 10.95 -7.42 -18.15
C ASP A 137 9.71 -8.35 -18.06
N ALA A 138 9.62 -9.15 -17.01
CA ALA A 138 8.45 -9.99 -16.75
C ALA A 138 7.20 -9.15 -16.45
N LEU A 139 7.36 -8.05 -15.69
CA LEU A 139 6.26 -7.11 -15.43
C LEU A 139 5.81 -6.40 -16.70
N LEU A 140 6.73 -5.99 -17.59
CA LEU A 140 6.37 -5.40 -18.88
C LEU A 140 5.47 -6.33 -19.69
N THR A 141 5.80 -7.62 -19.75
CA THR A 141 4.98 -8.63 -20.44
C THR A 141 3.56 -8.70 -19.87
N LEU A 142 3.42 -8.64 -18.54
CA LEU A 142 2.11 -8.60 -17.88
C LEU A 142 1.31 -7.33 -18.24
N LEU A 143 2.00 -6.18 -18.32
CA LEU A 143 1.38 -4.85 -18.47
C LEU A 143 1.10 -4.46 -19.93
N ASP A 144 1.60 -5.21 -20.90
CA ASP A 144 1.46 -4.89 -22.34
C ASP A 144 0.08 -5.24 -22.93
N ASN A 145 -0.86 -5.78 -22.16
CA ASN A 145 -2.21 -6.14 -22.60
C ASN A 145 -2.30 -7.12 -23.80
N ILE A 146 -1.19 -7.70 -24.22
CA ILE A 146 -1.13 -8.64 -25.34
C ILE A 146 -1.22 -10.10 -24.92
N GLY A 147 -1.27 -10.33 -23.63
CA GLY A 147 -1.32 -11.65 -23.01
C GLY A 147 0.03 -12.07 -22.41
N TYR A 148 -0.05 -12.84 -21.35
CA TYR A 148 1.08 -13.35 -20.58
C TYR A 148 1.18 -14.86 -20.71
N THR A 149 2.38 -15.40 -20.84
CA THR A 149 2.63 -16.84 -20.85
C THR A 149 3.62 -17.19 -19.74
N ASP A 150 3.16 -18.08 -18.86
CA ASP A 150 3.99 -18.65 -17.79
C ASP A 150 4.81 -19.83 -18.35
N ASN A 151 6.08 -19.95 -17.96
CA ASN A 151 6.97 -20.98 -18.48
C ASN A 151 6.60 -22.40 -18.03
N TYR A 152 5.89 -22.52 -16.89
CA TYR A 152 5.43 -23.82 -16.40
C TYR A 152 4.09 -24.20 -17.02
N ILE A 153 3.15 -23.27 -17.13
CA ILE A 153 1.80 -23.51 -17.65
C ILE A 153 1.80 -23.63 -19.18
N GLU A 154 2.68 -22.89 -19.87
CA GLU A 154 2.82 -22.87 -21.35
C GLU A 154 1.53 -22.49 -22.08
N CYS A 155 0.61 -21.82 -21.38
CA CYS A 155 -0.66 -21.35 -21.91
C CYS A 155 -0.74 -19.82 -21.80
N ARG A 156 -1.21 -19.18 -22.87
CA ARG A 156 -1.38 -17.73 -22.91
C ARG A 156 -2.61 -17.30 -22.15
N ILE A 157 -2.42 -16.38 -21.20
CA ILE A 157 -3.47 -15.79 -20.37
C ILE A 157 -3.76 -14.38 -20.87
N PRO A 158 -5.04 -14.01 -21.11
CA PRO A 158 -5.40 -12.64 -21.45
C PRO A 158 -5.06 -11.68 -20.31
N THR A 159 -4.43 -10.54 -20.63
CA THR A 159 -4.04 -9.52 -19.68
C THR A 159 -4.77 -8.18 -19.87
N SER A 160 -5.69 -8.10 -20.83
CA SER A 160 -6.48 -6.88 -21.11
C SER A 160 -7.36 -6.43 -19.93
N GLY A 161 -7.72 -7.35 -19.03
CA GLY A 161 -8.48 -7.04 -17.81
C GLY A 161 -7.61 -6.77 -16.58
N VAL A 162 -6.29 -6.72 -16.72
CA VAL A 162 -5.37 -6.43 -15.62
C VAL A 162 -5.29 -4.92 -15.41
N TYR A 163 -5.53 -4.48 -14.17
CA TYR A 163 -5.35 -3.10 -13.78
C TYR A 163 -4.24 -2.99 -12.72
N PRO A 164 -3.05 -2.48 -13.08
CA PRO A 164 -1.95 -2.36 -12.12
C PRO A 164 -2.10 -1.11 -11.26
N VAL A 165 -1.92 -1.28 -9.95
CA VAL A 165 -1.79 -0.21 -8.96
C VAL A 165 -0.48 -0.44 -8.24
N ALA A 166 0.53 0.35 -8.57
CA ALA A 166 1.88 0.16 -8.03
C ALA A 166 2.22 1.20 -6.96
N THR A 167 3.15 0.83 -6.09
CA THR A 167 3.76 1.74 -5.12
C THR A 167 5.28 1.80 -5.34
N ALA A 168 5.89 2.95 -5.09
CA ALA A 168 7.34 3.12 -5.13
C ALA A 168 7.80 4.16 -4.10
N ASN A 169 8.98 3.95 -3.55
CA ASN A 169 9.63 4.94 -2.69
C ASN A 169 10.43 5.95 -3.51
N ASP A 170 11.09 5.49 -4.57
CA ASP A 170 11.88 6.33 -5.47
C ASP A 170 11.56 6.00 -6.93
N LYS A 171 10.75 6.85 -7.57
CA LYS A 171 10.38 6.68 -8.99
C LYS A 171 11.56 6.75 -9.96
N ASN A 172 12.68 7.37 -9.58
CA ASN A 172 13.86 7.48 -10.44
C ASN A 172 14.58 6.13 -10.61
N ARG A 173 14.28 5.15 -9.78
CA ARG A 173 14.79 3.78 -9.88
C ARG A 173 13.95 2.87 -10.77
N ILE A 174 12.87 3.37 -11.33
CA ILE A 174 11.98 2.63 -12.23
C ILE A 174 12.41 2.93 -13.66
N SER A 175 12.59 1.90 -14.46
CA SER A 175 12.97 2.06 -15.87
C SER A 175 11.89 2.80 -16.68
N ALA A 176 12.32 3.53 -17.71
CA ALA A 176 11.41 4.29 -18.57
C ALA A 176 10.31 3.43 -19.22
N PRO A 177 10.56 2.18 -19.67
CA PRO A 177 9.52 1.31 -20.18
C PRO A 177 8.44 1.00 -19.15
N LEU A 178 8.79 0.72 -17.89
CA LEU A 178 7.81 0.50 -16.81
C LEU A 178 7.04 1.79 -16.49
N MET A 179 7.75 2.91 -16.34
CA MET A 179 7.12 4.21 -16.06
C MET A 179 6.07 4.58 -17.09
N SER A 180 6.28 4.26 -18.37
CA SER A 180 5.33 4.55 -19.45
C SER A 180 3.99 3.81 -19.34
N ARG A 181 3.89 2.80 -18.49
CA ARG A 181 2.65 2.03 -18.24
C ARG A 181 1.79 2.62 -17.13
N PHE A 182 2.25 3.68 -16.46
CA PHE A 182 1.60 4.22 -15.28
C PHE A 182 1.31 5.72 -15.39
N ALA A 183 0.16 6.11 -14.85
CA ALA A 183 -0.11 7.49 -14.47
C ALA A 183 0.48 7.70 -13.05
N VAL A 184 1.47 8.58 -12.94
CA VAL A 184 2.21 8.80 -11.70
C VAL A 184 1.46 9.79 -10.81
N ILE A 185 1.25 9.42 -9.55
CA ILE A 185 0.75 10.29 -8.50
C ILE A 185 1.85 10.46 -7.45
N ASP A 186 2.45 11.64 -7.39
CA ASP A 186 3.44 11.96 -6.38
C ASP A 186 2.73 12.27 -5.05
N ILE A 187 3.12 11.57 -4.00
CA ILE A 187 2.60 11.75 -2.65
C ILE A 187 3.68 12.42 -1.80
N PRO A 188 3.45 13.68 -1.36
CA PRO A 188 4.39 14.38 -0.51
C PRO A 188 4.41 13.79 0.90
N ASP A 189 5.47 14.07 1.67
CA ASP A 189 5.47 13.80 3.10
C ASP A 189 4.51 14.73 3.83
N TYR A 190 4.08 14.31 5.00
CA TYR A 190 3.20 15.10 5.86
C TYR A 190 3.95 16.23 6.57
N THR A 191 3.28 17.38 6.72
CA THR A 191 3.76 18.47 7.57
C THR A 191 3.73 18.08 9.05
N PRO A 192 4.47 18.77 9.93
CA PRO A 192 4.40 18.51 11.37
C PRO A 192 2.98 18.65 11.96
N GLU A 193 2.19 19.60 11.47
CA GLU A 193 0.80 19.79 11.88
C GLU A 193 -0.10 18.63 11.44
N GLU A 194 0.11 18.13 10.21
CA GLU A 194 -0.58 16.95 9.73
C GLU A 194 -0.17 15.70 10.51
N LYS A 195 1.13 15.53 10.79
CA LYS A 195 1.65 14.43 11.64
C LYS A 195 1.03 14.45 13.03
N ARG A 196 0.86 15.64 13.64
CA ARG A 196 0.15 15.80 14.92
C ARG A 196 -1.29 15.28 14.82
N THR A 197 -2.03 15.73 13.81
CA THR A 197 -3.42 15.32 13.60
C THR A 197 -3.53 13.82 13.33
N ILE A 198 -2.60 13.26 12.55
CA ILE A 198 -2.53 11.82 12.27
C ILE A 198 -2.27 11.04 13.56
N PHE A 199 -1.35 11.49 14.40
CA PHE A 199 -1.10 10.84 15.68
C PHE A 199 -2.36 10.80 16.55
N GLN A 200 -3.02 11.93 16.73
CA GLN A 200 -4.20 12.07 17.61
C GLN A 200 -5.42 11.33 17.09
N ARG A 201 -5.70 11.40 15.78
CA ARG A 201 -6.96 10.91 15.20
C ARG A 201 -6.88 9.51 14.60
N PHE A 202 -5.67 9.05 14.25
CA PHE A 202 -5.48 7.78 13.56
C PHE A 202 -4.53 6.84 14.31
N SER A 203 -3.27 7.25 14.57
CA SER A 203 -2.25 6.35 15.12
C SER A 203 -2.60 5.89 16.52
N LEU A 204 -2.86 6.80 17.44
CA LEU A 204 -3.18 6.46 18.83
C LEU A 204 -4.51 5.68 18.95
N PRO A 205 -5.63 6.13 18.38
CA PRO A 205 -6.88 5.36 18.44
C PRO A 205 -6.80 3.97 17.82
N LYS A 206 -6.08 3.83 16.70
CA LYS A 206 -5.85 2.54 16.04
C LYS A 206 -5.10 1.56 16.94
N VAL A 207 -4.04 2.04 17.60
CA VAL A 207 -3.22 1.25 18.52
C VAL A 207 -4.03 0.87 19.75
N LEU A 208 -4.74 1.80 20.38
CA LEU A 208 -5.59 1.51 21.54
C LEU A 208 -6.64 0.45 21.23
N LYS A 209 -7.32 0.57 20.09
CA LYS A 209 -8.29 -0.44 19.64
C LYS A 209 -7.64 -1.82 19.44
N ARG A 210 -6.45 -1.87 18.86
CA ARG A 210 -5.69 -3.13 18.65
C ARG A 210 -5.31 -3.79 19.98
N MET A 211 -5.01 -2.99 21.01
CA MET A 211 -4.67 -3.47 22.36
C MET A 211 -5.88 -3.69 23.27
N GLY A 212 -7.11 -3.49 22.78
CA GLY A 212 -8.31 -3.65 23.57
C GLY A 212 -8.51 -2.55 24.62
N MET A 213 -7.85 -1.40 24.45
CA MET A 213 -7.92 -0.26 25.36
C MET A 213 -8.96 0.75 24.94
N ARG A 214 -9.57 1.40 25.94
CA ARG A 214 -10.48 2.53 25.71
C ARG A 214 -9.67 3.83 25.62
N PRO A 215 -10.17 4.86 24.89
CA PRO A 215 -9.45 6.13 24.73
C PRO A 215 -9.10 6.82 26.05
N GLU A 216 -9.94 6.70 27.06
CA GLU A 216 -9.74 7.30 28.38
C GLU A 216 -8.68 6.60 29.25
N GLU A 217 -8.25 5.41 28.88
CA GLU A 217 -7.25 4.65 29.62
C GLU A 217 -5.81 5.12 29.32
N CYS A 218 -5.59 5.74 28.13
CA CYS A 218 -4.30 6.27 27.72
C CYS A 218 -4.46 7.68 27.15
N VAL A 219 -4.14 8.68 27.92
CA VAL A 219 -4.23 10.09 27.54
C VAL A 219 -2.84 10.64 27.24
N VAL A 220 -2.67 11.23 26.08
CA VAL A 220 -1.40 11.85 25.64
C VAL A 220 -1.64 13.36 25.50
N GLU A 221 -0.95 14.15 26.32
CA GLU A 221 -1.07 15.60 26.30
C GLU A 221 -0.43 16.23 25.05
N ASP A 222 -0.87 17.42 24.65
CA ASP A 222 -0.34 18.11 23.47
C ASP A 222 1.19 18.33 23.53
N ARG A 223 1.73 18.65 24.71
CA ARG A 223 3.18 18.78 24.91
C ARG A 223 3.92 17.45 24.80
N ALA A 224 3.28 16.35 25.13
CA ALA A 224 3.84 15.01 24.91
C ALA A 224 3.92 14.69 23.41
N ILE A 225 2.92 15.12 22.64
CA ILE A 225 2.95 14.97 21.18
C ILE A 225 4.08 15.81 20.57
N ASP A 226 4.36 17.01 21.09
CA ASP A 226 5.51 17.81 20.65
C ASP A 226 6.83 17.04 20.81
N VAL A 227 7.01 16.35 21.93
CA VAL A 227 8.19 15.49 22.19
C VAL A 227 8.29 14.35 21.18
N ILE A 228 7.17 13.72 20.84
CA ILE A 228 7.14 12.66 19.82
C ILE A 228 7.55 13.22 18.45
N LEU A 229 6.95 14.34 18.04
CA LEU A 229 7.27 14.98 16.77
C LEU A 229 8.72 15.48 16.69
N GLU A 230 9.27 15.97 17.79
CA GLU A 230 10.68 16.35 17.89
C GLU A 230 11.60 15.15 17.68
N LYS A 231 11.33 14.02 18.34
CA LYS A 231 12.11 12.79 18.21
C LYS A 231 12.18 12.31 16.77
N TYR A 232 11.04 12.27 16.08
CA TYR A 232 10.91 11.75 14.72
C TYR A 232 10.89 12.84 13.65
N ARG A 233 11.49 14.01 13.96
CA ARG A 233 11.48 15.19 13.06
C ARG A 233 12.10 14.90 11.70
N ASN A 234 13.13 14.07 11.64
CA ASN A 234 13.86 13.73 10.42
C ASN A 234 13.32 12.50 9.71
N ASP A 235 12.36 11.80 10.31
CA ASP A 235 11.81 10.58 9.76
C ASP A 235 10.63 10.91 8.84
N THR A 236 10.57 10.19 7.71
CA THR A 236 9.51 10.38 6.73
C THR A 236 8.30 9.50 7.05
N GLY A 237 7.11 10.00 6.70
CA GLY A 237 5.86 9.28 6.91
C GLY A 237 5.38 9.28 8.36
N CYS A 238 4.56 8.28 8.72
CA CYS A 238 3.89 8.19 10.01
C CYS A 238 4.11 6.84 10.74
N ARG A 239 5.01 5.99 10.22
CA ARG A 239 5.28 4.66 10.83
C ARG A 239 5.84 4.81 12.26
N ASP A 240 6.74 5.74 12.45
CA ASP A 240 7.39 5.98 13.75
C ASP A 240 6.41 6.59 14.77
N LEU A 241 5.44 7.35 14.30
CA LEU A 241 4.33 7.85 15.13
C LEU A 241 3.45 6.69 15.64
N GLU A 242 3.18 5.70 14.81
CA GLU A 242 2.43 4.50 15.24
C GLU A 242 3.26 3.68 16.24
N GLN A 243 4.57 3.55 16.05
CA GLN A 243 5.46 2.91 17.03
C GLN A 243 5.50 3.65 18.36
N ALA A 244 5.56 4.98 18.33
CA ALA A 244 5.49 5.79 19.55
C ALA A 244 4.16 5.59 20.28
N ALA A 245 3.03 5.61 19.55
CA ALA A 245 1.72 5.31 20.12
C ALA A 245 1.68 3.92 20.77
N GLU A 246 2.28 2.93 20.13
CA GLU A 246 2.36 1.55 20.65
C GLU A 246 3.18 1.47 21.94
N HIS A 247 4.32 2.16 22.02
CA HIS A 247 5.12 2.23 23.24
C HIS A 247 4.34 2.87 24.41
N LEU A 248 3.67 4.00 24.15
CA LEU A 248 2.87 4.70 25.16
C LEU A 248 1.70 3.81 25.64
N ALA A 249 0.95 3.23 24.69
CA ALA A 249 -0.19 2.37 25.01
C ALA A 249 0.24 1.11 25.78
N ALA A 250 1.33 0.46 25.39
CA ALA A 250 1.86 -0.71 26.09
C ALA A 250 2.28 -0.37 27.54
N ASN A 251 2.92 0.78 27.74
CA ASN A 251 3.29 1.25 29.07
C ASN A 251 2.05 1.58 29.91
N ALA A 252 1.04 2.25 29.33
CA ALA A 252 -0.22 2.53 30.02
C ALA A 252 -0.92 1.22 30.44
N LEU A 253 -1.03 0.26 29.53
CA LEU A 253 -1.64 -1.03 29.81
C LEU A 253 -0.91 -1.76 30.95
N TYR A 254 0.41 -1.79 30.91
CA TYR A 254 1.21 -2.36 31.98
C TYR A 254 0.94 -1.71 33.34
N GLN A 255 0.87 -0.38 33.41
CA GLN A 255 0.55 0.33 34.65
C GLN A 255 -0.86 0.02 35.15
N ILE A 256 -1.84 0.00 34.27
CA ILE A 256 -3.25 -0.33 34.61
C ILE A 256 -3.34 -1.73 35.22
N GLU A 257 -2.74 -2.72 34.58
CA GLU A 257 -2.82 -4.12 35.02
C GLU A 257 -2.00 -4.40 36.31
N THR A 258 -0.91 -3.68 36.54
CA THR A 258 -0.03 -3.93 37.70
C THR A 258 -0.36 -3.08 38.92
N THR A 259 -0.85 -1.87 38.73
CA THR A 259 -1.13 -0.94 39.85
C THR A 259 -2.60 -0.67 40.09
N GLY A 260 -3.48 -1.11 39.19
CA GLY A 260 -4.94 -0.90 39.29
C GLY A 260 -5.40 0.54 39.01
N VAL A 261 -4.54 1.41 38.48
CA VAL A 261 -4.94 2.74 38.01
C VAL A 261 -5.89 2.61 36.82
N LYS A 262 -6.83 3.52 36.68
CA LYS A 262 -7.83 3.47 35.59
C LYS A 262 -7.41 4.25 34.36
N THR A 263 -6.52 5.23 34.51
CA THR A 263 -6.09 6.13 33.45
C THR A 263 -4.61 6.44 33.64
N VAL A 264 -3.86 6.41 32.57
CA VAL A 264 -2.45 6.85 32.52
C VAL A 264 -2.38 8.07 31.59
N THR A 265 -1.80 9.15 32.10
CA THR A 265 -1.61 10.41 31.34
C THR A 265 -0.12 10.61 31.09
N PHE A 266 0.24 10.81 29.84
CA PHE A 266 1.59 11.13 29.41
C PHE A 266 1.75 12.63 29.15
N ASP A 267 2.60 13.25 29.95
CA ASP A 267 3.09 14.62 29.75
C ASP A 267 4.42 14.63 28.97
N ALA A 268 4.99 15.80 28.73
CA ALA A 268 6.26 15.93 28.02
C ALA A 268 7.43 15.24 28.73
N HIS A 269 7.44 15.23 30.07
CA HIS A 269 8.53 14.65 30.84
C HIS A 269 8.47 13.11 30.79
N THR A 270 7.33 12.53 31.12
CA THR A 270 7.13 11.08 31.10
C THR A 270 7.31 10.49 29.71
N THR A 271 6.84 11.19 28.66
CA THR A 271 7.04 10.80 27.28
C THR A 271 8.51 10.82 26.88
N ARG A 272 9.25 11.84 27.29
CA ARG A 272 10.71 11.89 27.03
C ARG A 272 11.45 10.76 27.71
N MET A 273 11.14 10.49 28.97
CA MET A 273 11.75 9.39 29.73
C MET A 273 11.46 8.01 29.12
N LEU A 274 10.29 7.82 28.49
CA LEU A 274 9.90 6.55 27.90
C LEU A 274 10.50 6.34 26.52
N LEU A 275 10.59 7.40 25.71
CA LEU A 275 10.97 7.28 24.30
C LEU A 275 12.45 7.54 24.02
N PHE A 276 13.18 8.26 24.88
CA PHE A 276 14.61 8.59 24.73
C PHE A 276 15.45 7.84 25.74
#